data_050a1acd8398bab6d0906df0d7f24876
#
_entry.id   050a1acd8398bab6d0906df0d7f24876
#
_cell.length_a   1.000
_cell.length_b   1.000
_cell.length_c   1.000
_cell.angle_alpha   90.00
_cell.angle_beta   90.00
_cell.angle_gamma   90.00
#
_symmetry.space_group_name_H-M   'P 1'
#
loop_
_entity.id
_entity.type
_entity.pdbx_description
1 polymer ?
#
loop_
_entity_poly.entity_id
_entity_poly.type
_entity_poly.pdbx_seq_one_letter_code
_entity_poly.pdbx_strand_id
1 'polypeptide(L)'
;MKRGRFCFTAAAVCLMVFGLSISAQAKTTYRLEITNQYDTDGTSRDDNDKDRVHPLEPDVEVSEGSSDGMELASDVEWSKAPLNWSAGNEVTGTLYLVCTGSLDRDSLELRVTNGRNEAKVSSVKKYTGEDYESDLGNVYQVKFKYQVAAQLGETAWAGWDSANPSLARWNAVKYANTYRVVLYDDQGSVVSQLVEGSTEYDFSPFMTKEGVQYYFEVQAIARNGNQQDYLEDGEAVSSLTSGANTPGITDGTWGDYQEGRRFTYEDGTAAADRWERIMGKWYYFNPEGYAVTGWNQIQNTWYYMYEDGAMAAGVTTPDGFQVDDSGAWIH
;
A
#
# COMPACT_ATOMS: atom_id res chain seq x y z
N MET A 1 76.59 0.92 -56.05
CA MET A 1 76.31 -0.24 -55.16
C MET A 1 77.07 -0.07 -53.90
N LYS A 2 76.43 0.23 -52.83
CA LYS A 2 76.61 -0.24 -51.41
C LYS A 2 75.83 0.67 -50.50
N ARG A 3 74.88 0.07 -49.80
CA ARG A 3 74.02 0.72 -48.81
C ARG A 3 74.83 0.92 -47.53
N GLY A 4 74.83 2.14 -47.00
CA GLY A 4 75.33 2.46 -45.65
C GLY A 4 74.16 2.65 -44.76
N ARG A 5 74.04 1.87 -43.66
CA ARG A 5 73.12 2.04 -42.56
C ARG A 5 73.69 3.05 -41.64
N PHE A 6 72.97 4.11 -41.40
CA PHE A 6 73.20 5.00 -40.24
C PHE A 6 72.35 4.58 -39.04
N CYS A 7 73.01 4.28 -37.94
CA CYS A 7 72.40 3.97 -36.66
C CYS A 7 72.23 5.27 -35.90
N PHE A 8 71.02 5.71 -35.64
CA PHE A 8 70.77 6.80 -34.71
C PHE A 8 70.47 6.22 -33.33
N THR A 9 71.37 6.45 -32.40
CA THR A 9 71.13 6.24 -30.96
C THR A 9 70.34 7.40 -30.41
N ALA A 10 69.06 7.14 -30.13
CA ALA A 10 68.22 8.07 -29.39
C ALA A 10 68.48 7.92 -27.87
N ALA A 11 69.03 8.97 -27.27
CA ALA A 11 69.13 9.09 -25.84
C ALA A 11 67.75 9.36 -25.25
N ALA A 12 67.22 8.39 -24.51
CA ALA A 12 66.00 8.55 -23.77
C ALA A 12 66.24 9.42 -22.51
N VAL A 13 65.74 10.63 -22.53
CA VAL A 13 65.65 11.46 -21.35
C VAL A 13 64.47 10.96 -20.53
N CYS A 14 64.76 10.26 -19.42
CA CYS A 14 63.76 9.84 -18.44
C CYS A 14 63.36 11.05 -17.57
N LEU A 15 62.27 11.73 -17.96
CA LEU A 15 61.62 12.69 -17.07
C LEU A 15 60.89 11.88 -16.01
N MET A 16 61.48 11.79 -14.79
CA MET A 16 60.75 11.37 -13.61
C MET A 16 59.73 12.46 -13.25
N VAL A 17 58.49 12.30 -13.68
CA VAL A 17 57.36 13.04 -13.11
C VAL A 17 57.09 12.41 -11.76
N PHE A 18 57.53 13.07 -10.68
CA PHE A 18 56.97 12.79 -9.35
C PHE A 18 55.50 13.17 -9.36
N GLY A 19 54.66 12.23 -9.72
CA GLY A 19 53.23 12.32 -9.49
C GLY A 19 53.00 12.28 -7.98
N LEU A 20 52.80 13.43 -7.39
CA LEU A 20 52.10 13.49 -6.11
C LEU A 20 50.68 12.92 -6.33
N SER A 21 50.54 11.64 -6.08
CA SER A 21 49.23 11.05 -5.88
C SER A 21 48.66 11.63 -4.59
N ILE A 22 47.93 12.73 -4.71
CA ILE A 22 46.98 13.11 -3.66
C ILE A 22 45.95 12.00 -3.67
N SER A 23 46.12 10.99 -2.83
CA SER A 23 45.05 10.09 -2.49
C SER A 23 44.00 10.94 -1.79
N ALA A 24 42.97 11.35 -2.49
CA ALA A 24 41.75 11.80 -1.85
C ALA A 24 41.31 10.65 -0.94
N GLN A 25 41.64 10.74 0.34
CA GLN A 25 41.08 9.83 1.33
C GLN A 25 39.58 10.01 1.22
N ALA A 26 38.88 8.95 0.84
CA ALA A 26 37.42 8.93 0.83
C ALA A 26 36.97 9.35 2.23
N LYS A 27 36.21 10.43 2.33
CA LYS A 27 35.66 10.90 3.59
C LYS A 27 34.80 9.79 4.16
N THR A 28 35.10 9.32 5.36
CA THR A 28 34.29 8.32 6.03
C THR A 28 32.90 8.89 6.22
N THR A 29 31.89 8.25 5.67
CA THR A 29 30.49 8.62 5.86
C THR A 29 29.89 7.69 6.90
N TYR A 30 29.43 8.28 7.98
CA TYR A 30 28.68 7.57 9.02
C TYR A 30 27.18 7.66 8.71
N ARG A 31 26.42 6.63 9.10
CA ARG A 31 24.98 6.59 8.86
C ARG A 31 24.23 6.20 10.12
N LEU A 32 23.16 6.94 10.41
CA LEU A 32 22.12 6.54 11.34
C LEU A 32 20.88 6.11 10.57
N GLU A 33 20.31 5.02 10.96
CA GLU A 33 19.02 4.51 10.46
C GLU A 33 17.93 4.88 11.45
N ILE A 34 16.82 5.36 10.90
CA ILE A 34 15.63 5.77 11.64
C ILE A 34 14.49 4.90 11.17
N THR A 35 13.92 4.11 12.07
CA THR A 35 12.80 3.21 11.77
C THR A 35 11.55 3.75 12.45
N ASN A 36 10.57 4.18 11.66
CA ASN A 36 9.30 4.68 12.17
C ASN A 36 8.59 3.59 12.97
N GLN A 37 7.99 3.97 14.09
CA GLN A 37 7.18 3.12 14.94
C GLN A 37 5.76 3.67 15.01
N TYR A 38 4.77 2.78 15.06
CA TYR A 38 3.37 3.13 15.07
C TYR A 38 2.63 2.36 16.17
N ASP A 39 1.66 3.02 16.79
CA ASP A 39 0.79 2.42 17.80
C ASP A 39 -0.32 1.60 17.12
N THR A 40 0.00 0.38 16.73
CA THR A 40 -0.94 -0.51 16.03
C THR A 40 -2.01 -1.10 16.95
N ASP A 41 -1.80 -1.07 18.27
CA ASP A 41 -2.74 -1.62 19.25
C ASP A 41 -3.64 -0.56 19.91
N GLY A 42 -3.43 0.72 19.57
CA GLY A 42 -4.25 1.84 20.05
C GLY A 42 -4.12 2.12 21.55
N THR A 43 -3.07 1.63 22.21
CA THR A 43 -2.90 1.73 23.67
C THR A 43 -2.31 3.07 24.11
N SER A 44 -1.66 3.80 23.23
CA SER A 44 -0.91 5.01 23.60
C SER A 44 -1.68 6.31 23.39
N ARG A 45 -2.94 6.29 22.93
CA ARG A 45 -3.69 7.49 22.62
C ARG A 45 -5.14 7.53 23.09
N ASP A 46 -5.55 8.77 23.46
CA ASP A 46 -6.94 9.15 23.64
C ASP A 46 -7.71 9.00 22.30
N ASP A 47 -8.79 8.25 22.31
CA ASP A 47 -9.60 7.64 21.25
C ASP A 47 -10.13 8.54 20.10
N ASN A 48 -9.66 9.76 19.95
CA ASN A 48 -10.29 10.74 19.07
C ASN A 48 -9.82 10.70 17.61
N ASP A 49 -8.83 9.89 17.25
CA ASP A 49 -8.39 9.74 15.84
C ASP A 49 -8.11 8.27 15.50
N LYS A 50 -9.17 7.48 15.41
CA LYS A 50 -9.11 6.05 15.04
C LYS A 50 -8.70 5.81 13.58
N ASP A 51 -8.58 6.87 12.80
CA ASP A 51 -8.41 6.80 11.36
C ASP A 51 -6.94 6.87 10.90
N ARG A 52 -6.02 7.12 11.85
CA ARG A 52 -4.58 6.99 11.66
C ARG A 52 -3.96 6.28 12.84
N VAL A 53 -3.00 5.43 12.55
CA VAL A 53 -2.15 4.86 13.58
C VAL A 53 -1.24 5.97 14.12
N HIS A 54 -1.23 6.16 15.44
CA HIS A 54 -0.44 7.22 16.06
C HIS A 54 1.06 6.93 15.90
N PRO A 55 1.88 7.93 15.52
CA PRO A 55 3.32 7.77 15.49
C PRO A 55 3.87 7.61 16.91
N LEU A 56 4.68 6.59 17.10
CA LEU A 56 5.51 6.43 18.28
C LEU A 56 6.88 7.07 18.04
N GLU A 57 7.71 7.08 19.07
CA GLU A 57 9.11 7.44 18.96
C GLU A 57 9.81 6.45 18.03
N PRO A 58 10.47 6.94 16.95
CA PRO A 58 11.17 6.05 16.04
C PRO A 58 12.43 5.48 16.69
N ASP A 59 12.78 4.25 16.33
CA ASP A 59 14.07 3.68 16.67
C ASP A 59 15.17 4.37 15.86
N VAL A 60 16.28 4.70 16.53
CA VAL A 60 17.47 5.29 15.91
C VAL A 60 18.68 4.42 16.22
N GLU A 61 19.29 3.90 15.17
CA GLU A 61 20.41 2.97 15.29
C GLU A 61 21.60 3.42 14.41
N VAL A 62 22.80 3.00 14.79
CA VAL A 62 23.98 3.12 13.94
C VAL A 62 23.93 2.02 12.89
N SER A 63 23.95 2.39 11.60
CA SER A 63 23.95 1.42 10.51
C SER A 63 25.15 0.46 10.61
N GLU A 64 24.93 -0.83 10.31
CA GLU A 64 25.97 -1.87 10.36
C GLU A 64 27.28 -1.49 9.63
N GLY A 65 27.18 -0.79 8.50
CA GLY A 65 28.35 -0.30 7.75
C GLY A 65 29.10 0.89 8.39
N SER A 66 28.54 1.46 9.48
CA SER A 66 29.11 2.61 10.22
C SER A 66 29.49 2.27 11.66
N SER A 67 29.22 1.04 12.12
CA SER A 67 29.48 0.58 13.50
C SER A 67 30.97 0.53 13.84
N ASP A 68 31.85 0.40 12.83
CA ASP A 68 33.29 0.47 13.05
C ASP A 68 33.74 1.91 13.34
N GLY A 69 33.60 2.32 14.58
CA GLY A 69 34.10 3.62 15.07
C GLY A 69 33.02 4.65 15.36
N MET A 70 31.75 4.29 15.41
CA MET A 70 30.66 5.16 15.88
C MET A 70 29.68 4.36 16.75
N GLU A 71 29.24 4.95 17.86
CA GLU A 71 28.25 4.39 18.77
C GLU A 71 27.28 5.46 19.23
N LEU A 72 26.04 5.07 19.55
CA LEU A 72 25.10 5.93 20.27
C LEU A 72 25.49 6.00 21.75
N ALA A 73 25.65 7.22 22.27
CA ALA A 73 25.94 7.46 23.68
C ALA A 73 24.69 7.81 24.48
N SER A 74 23.56 8.09 23.82
CA SER A 74 22.28 8.41 24.45
C SER A 74 21.11 8.02 23.56
N ASP A 75 19.95 7.88 24.17
CA ASP A 75 18.67 7.93 23.47
C ASP A 75 18.45 9.32 22.83
N VAL A 76 17.44 9.44 21.98
CA VAL A 76 17.10 10.71 21.35
C VAL A 76 16.24 11.56 22.29
N GLU A 77 16.68 12.79 22.54
CA GLU A 77 15.89 13.80 23.22
C GLU A 77 15.05 14.59 22.20
N TRP A 78 13.74 14.46 22.26
CA TRP A 78 12.84 15.13 21.32
C TRP A 78 12.38 16.49 21.82
N SER A 79 12.28 17.47 20.92
CA SER A 79 11.80 18.84 21.23
C SER A 79 10.34 18.90 21.69
N LYS A 80 9.56 17.84 21.41
CA LYS A 80 8.19 17.61 21.86
C LYS A 80 8.02 16.14 22.22
N ALA A 81 7.25 15.84 23.24
CA ALA A 81 6.89 14.46 23.55
C ALA A 81 6.12 13.81 22.38
N PRO A 82 6.39 12.54 22.06
CA PRO A 82 5.74 11.84 20.94
C PRO A 82 4.21 11.89 20.97
N LEU A 83 3.59 11.84 22.15
CA LEU A 83 2.14 12.00 22.34
C LEU A 83 1.55 13.31 21.78
N ASN A 84 2.39 14.33 21.60
CA ASN A 84 1.99 15.64 21.06
C ASN A 84 2.42 15.82 19.59
N TRP A 85 2.83 14.75 18.93
CA TRP A 85 3.21 14.82 17.53
C TRP A 85 1.98 14.87 16.64
N SER A 86 2.14 15.53 15.50
CA SER A 86 1.14 15.57 14.44
C SER A 86 1.83 15.18 13.14
N ALA A 87 1.23 14.28 12.41
CA ALA A 87 1.73 13.82 11.11
C ALA A 87 2.06 14.97 10.16
N GLY A 88 3.20 14.87 9.50
CA GLY A 88 3.72 15.89 8.58
C GLY A 88 4.44 17.06 9.26
N ASN A 89 4.32 17.23 10.58
CA ASN A 89 5.05 18.28 11.29
C ASN A 89 6.53 17.89 11.49
N GLU A 90 7.37 18.91 11.58
CA GLU A 90 8.79 18.72 11.85
C GLU A 90 9.06 18.85 13.36
N VAL A 91 9.79 17.90 13.93
CA VAL A 91 10.30 17.91 15.29
C VAL A 91 11.81 17.84 15.27
N THR A 92 12.45 18.28 16.35
CA THR A 92 13.90 18.22 16.48
C THR A 92 14.28 17.11 17.45
N GLY A 93 15.12 16.18 16.99
CA GLY A 93 15.83 15.22 17.83
C GLY A 93 17.23 15.72 18.18
N THR A 94 17.67 15.42 19.39
CA THR A 94 19.04 15.64 19.86
C THR A 94 19.55 14.32 20.42
N LEU A 95 20.71 13.88 19.96
CA LEU A 95 21.39 12.69 20.47
C LEU A 95 22.90 12.94 20.57
N TYR A 96 23.60 12.02 21.24
CA TYR A 96 25.03 12.05 21.39
C TYR A 96 25.66 10.80 20.76
N LEU A 97 26.70 11.03 19.98
CA LEU A 97 27.49 9.99 19.30
C LEU A 97 28.91 10.00 19.78
N VAL A 98 29.46 8.82 20.00
CA VAL A 98 30.90 8.62 20.19
C VAL A 98 31.51 8.20 18.85
N CYS A 99 32.56 8.85 18.42
CA CYS A 99 33.27 8.53 17.19
C CYS A 99 34.80 8.48 17.41
N THR A 100 35.42 7.46 16.83
CA THR A 100 36.90 7.34 16.81
C THR A 100 37.55 8.42 15.93
N GLY A 101 36.82 8.89 14.91
CA GLY A 101 37.23 9.93 13.98
C GLY A 101 36.61 11.29 14.27
N SER A 102 36.79 12.22 13.34
CA SER A 102 36.09 13.52 13.39
C SER A 102 34.73 13.39 12.70
N LEU A 103 33.70 13.87 13.37
CA LEU A 103 32.35 13.93 12.85
C LEU A 103 31.98 15.39 12.54
N ASP A 104 31.48 15.61 11.34
CA ASP A 104 30.88 16.88 10.93
C ASP A 104 29.54 16.62 10.24
N ARG A 105 28.79 17.67 9.92
CA ARG A 105 27.47 17.57 9.30
C ARG A 105 27.50 16.81 7.97
N ASP A 106 28.56 16.98 7.17
CA ASP A 106 28.65 16.39 5.84
C ASP A 106 29.20 14.96 5.84
N SER A 107 29.60 14.45 7.01
CA SER A 107 30.05 13.08 7.23
C SER A 107 28.98 12.22 7.90
N LEU A 108 27.82 12.78 8.26
CA LEU A 108 26.72 12.05 8.88
C LEU A 108 25.47 12.08 7.98
N GLU A 109 25.02 10.92 7.60
CA GLU A 109 23.78 10.70 6.85
C GLU A 109 22.71 10.13 7.77
N LEU A 110 21.46 10.59 7.62
CA LEU A 110 20.28 10.01 8.27
C LEU A 110 19.44 9.35 7.20
N ARG A 111 19.01 8.13 7.45
CA ARG A 111 18.15 7.37 6.54
C ARG A 111 16.93 6.85 7.27
N VAL A 112 15.74 7.21 6.79
CA VAL A 112 14.50 6.56 7.21
C VAL A 112 14.39 5.23 6.45
N THR A 113 14.18 4.13 7.17
CA THR A 113 14.26 2.77 6.59
C THR A 113 12.92 2.25 6.11
N ASN A 114 11.82 2.61 6.78
CA ASN A 114 10.47 2.08 6.54
C ASN A 114 9.43 3.17 6.27
N GLY A 115 9.86 4.35 5.79
CA GLY A 115 8.99 5.46 5.51
C GLY A 115 9.47 6.33 4.37
N ARG A 116 8.62 7.28 3.97
CA ARG A 116 8.92 8.28 2.93
C ARG A 116 9.24 9.65 3.53
N ASN A 117 9.02 9.80 4.82
CA ASN A 117 9.32 11.01 5.56
C ASN A 117 10.82 11.28 5.64
N GLU A 118 11.17 12.54 5.81
CA GLU A 118 12.56 12.99 5.80
C GLU A 118 13.12 13.16 7.20
N ALA A 119 14.41 12.86 7.31
CA ALA A 119 15.26 13.24 8.45
C ALA A 119 16.51 13.95 7.94
N LYS A 120 16.86 15.08 8.54
CA LYS A 120 18.01 15.91 8.10
C LYS A 120 18.85 16.37 9.25
N VAL A 121 20.18 16.14 9.18
CA VAL A 121 21.13 16.69 10.15
C VAL A 121 21.08 18.21 10.10
N SER A 122 20.81 18.83 11.23
CA SER A 122 20.82 20.30 11.37
C SER A 122 22.13 20.82 11.96
N SER A 123 22.72 20.13 12.94
CA SER A 123 24.04 20.49 13.46
C SER A 123 24.77 19.29 14.06
N VAL A 124 26.10 19.31 13.96
CA VAL A 124 27.02 18.42 14.65
C VAL A 124 28.03 19.27 15.38
N LYS A 125 28.19 19.06 16.69
CA LYS A 125 29.12 19.81 17.52
C LYS A 125 29.87 18.87 18.45
N LYS A 126 31.21 19.06 18.57
CA LYS A 126 31.97 18.33 19.58
C LYS A 126 31.44 18.70 20.97
N TYR A 127 31.13 17.68 21.75
CA TYR A 127 30.65 17.81 23.12
C TYR A 127 31.86 17.84 24.06
N THR A 128 31.86 18.75 25.03
CA THR A 128 32.95 18.94 25.99
C THR A 128 32.48 18.82 27.44
N GLY A 129 31.22 18.35 27.64
CA GLY A 129 30.71 18.06 28.98
C GLY A 129 31.28 16.75 29.53
N GLU A 130 31.02 16.50 30.81
CA GLU A 130 31.50 15.30 31.52
C GLU A 130 30.45 14.17 31.61
N ASP A 131 29.25 14.39 31.04
CA ASP A 131 28.12 13.45 31.18
C ASP A 131 28.28 12.18 30.34
N TYR A 132 29.14 12.22 29.32
CA TYR A 132 29.41 11.08 28.42
C TYR A 132 30.90 10.80 28.38
N GLU A 133 31.34 9.80 29.12
CA GLU A 133 32.70 9.29 29.02
C GLU A 133 32.77 8.16 27.99
N SER A 134 33.78 8.19 27.13
CA SER A 134 34.03 7.12 26.17
C SER A 134 35.51 6.90 25.98
N ASP A 135 35.92 5.63 26.19
CA ASP A 135 37.25 5.14 25.82
C ASP A 135 37.43 5.03 24.29
N LEU A 136 36.33 5.12 23.52
CA LEU A 136 36.30 4.90 22.08
C LEU A 136 36.56 6.16 21.25
N GLY A 137 36.46 7.34 21.80
CA GLY A 137 36.72 8.53 21.00
C GLY A 137 36.11 9.84 21.48
N ASN A 138 35.84 10.73 20.55
CA ASN A 138 35.22 12.00 20.82
C ASN A 138 33.70 11.91 20.83
N VAL A 139 33.07 12.61 21.77
CA VAL A 139 31.64 12.74 21.85
C VAL A 139 31.16 13.93 21.01
N TYR A 140 30.07 13.72 20.26
CA TYR A 140 29.46 14.76 19.45
C TYR A 140 27.95 14.87 19.77
N GLN A 141 27.47 16.07 20.00
CA GLN A 141 26.06 16.38 20.02
C GLN A 141 25.61 16.56 18.59
N VAL A 142 24.58 15.75 18.22
CA VAL A 142 23.91 15.81 16.92
C VAL A 142 22.49 16.32 17.13
N LYS A 143 22.12 17.35 16.36
CA LYS A 143 20.71 17.76 16.23
C LYS A 143 20.25 17.51 14.83
N PHE A 144 19.06 16.99 14.70
CA PHE A 144 18.43 16.71 13.42
C PHE A 144 16.95 17.07 13.44
N LYS A 145 16.43 17.31 12.27
CA LYS A 145 15.02 17.50 12.01
C LYS A 145 14.44 16.21 11.52
N TYR A 146 13.29 15.84 12.04
CA TYR A 146 12.55 14.66 11.66
C TYR A 146 11.12 15.08 11.33
N GLN A 147 10.66 14.73 10.11
CA GLN A 147 9.27 14.89 9.72
C GLN A 147 8.48 13.71 10.30
N VAL A 148 7.51 14.01 11.13
CA VAL A 148 6.70 12.99 11.81
C VAL A 148 5.88 12.23 10.77
N ALA A 149 6.14 10.93 10.66
CA ALA A 149 5.33 10.02 9.85
C ALA A 149 4.03 9.65 10.58
N ALA A 150 3.05 9.17 9.83
CA ALA A 150 1.90 8.46 10.35
C ALA A 150 1.53 7.35 9.37
N GLN A 151 0.81 6.35 9.83
CA GLN A 151 0.27 5.28 9.00
C GLN A 151 -1.24 5.48 8.85
N LEU A 152 -1.80 5.17 7.69
CA LEU A 152 -3.26 5.08 7.52
C LEU A 152 -3.81 3.97 8.41
N GLY A 153 -5.02 4.15 8.91
CA GLY A 153 -5.75 3.08 9.59
C GLY A 153 -6.09 1.94 8.62
N GLU A 154 -6.46 0.81 9.18
CA GLU A 154 -7.06 -0.28 8.45
C GLU A 154 -8.56 -0.03 8.22
N THR A 155 -9.15 -0.70 7.23
CA THR A 155 -10.60 -0.69 7.10
C THR A 155 -11.24 -1.50 8.24
N ALA A 156 -12.28 -0.95 8.85
CA ALA A 156 -12.96 -1.63 9.97
C ALA A 156 -13.71 -2.90 9.54
N TRP A 157 -13.98 -3.05 8.26
CA TRP A 157 -14.64 -4.22 7.69
C TRP A 157 -14.36 -4.31 6.19
N ALA A 158 -14.15 -5.54 5.71
CA ALA A 158 -14.08 -5.92 4.30
C ALA A 158 -14.89 -7.19 4.07
N GLY A 159 -15.69 -7.22 3.01
CA GLY A 159 -16.52 -8.38 2.72
C GLY A 159 -17.20 -8.29 1.37
N TRP A 160 -17.88 -9.36 1.01
CA TRP A 160 -18.62 -9.47 -0.22
C TRP A 160 -20.04 -8.91 -0.06
N ASP A 161 -20.54 -8.30 -1.11
CA ASP A 161 -21.95 -7.90 -1.17
C ASP A 161 -22.84 -9.13 -1.14
N SER A 162 -23.93 -9.06 -0.37
CA SER A 162 -24.82 -10.21 -0.18
C SER A 162 -25.66 -10.52 -1.42
N ALA A 163 -25.93 -9.53 -2.26
CA ALA A 163 -26.72 -9.68 -3.48
C ALA A 163 -25.84 -9.94 -4.71
N ASN A 164 -24.58 -9.45 -4.69
CA ASN A 164 -23.58 -9.70 -5.72
C ASN A 164 -22.30 -10.25 -5.08
N PRO A 165 -22.14 -11.58 -4.97
CA PRO A 165 -21.00 -12.18 -4.27
C PRO A 165 -19.66 -12.03 -4.98
N SER A 166 -19.57 -11.39 -6.13
CA SER A 166 -18.33 -10.95 -6.76
C SER A 166 -17.99 -9.48 -6.53
N LEU A 167 -18.90 -8.71 -5.92
CA LEU A 167 -18.68 -7.32 -5.56
C LEU A 167 -18.06 -7.24 -4.18
N ALA A 168 -16.80 -6.86 -4.14
CA ALA A 168 -16.08 -6.56 -2.92
C ALA A 168 -16.49 -5.20 -2.36
N ARG A 169 -16.67 -5.10 -1.05
CA ARG A 169 -16.97 -3.85 -0.33
C ARG A 169 -16.14 -3.72 0.93
N TRP A 170 -15.86 -2.49 1.32
CA TRP A 170 -15.12 -2.19 2.56
C TRP A 170 -15.54 -0.84 3.16
N ASN A 171 -15.20 -0.61 4.42
CA ASN A 171 -15.42 0.69 5.02
C ASN A 171 -14.35 1.68 4.56
N ALA A 172 -14.77 2.93 4.36
CA ALA A 172 -13.84 4.00 4.05
C ALA A 172 -12.88 4.24 5.22
N VAL A 173 -11.61 4.42 4.89
CA VAL A 173 -10.57 4.86 5.82
C VAL A 173 -10.40 6.36 5.64
N LYS A 174 -10.48 7.12 6.72
CA LYS A 174 -10.30 8.57 6.70
C LYS A 174 -8.90 8.90 6.17
N TYR A 175 -8.78 9.93 5.39
CA TYR A 175 -7.59 10.36 4.68
C TYR A 175 -7.15 9.43 3.53
N ALA A 176 -7.74 8.26 3.34
CA ALA A 176 -7.53 7.45 2.14
C ALA A 176 -8.54 7.83 1.05
N ASN A 177 -8.08 7.88 -0.19
CA ASN A 177 -8.93 7.99 -1.39
C ASN A 177 -8.58 6.90 -2.41
N THR A 178 -7.55 6.13 -2.12
CA THR A 178 -7.07 5.05 -2.98
C THR A 178 -6.91 3.80 -2.13
N TYR A 179 -7.34 2.68 -2.67
CA TYR A 179 -7.21 1.37 -2.04
C TYR A 179 -6.53 0.42 -3.01
N ARG A 180 -5.63 -0.42 -2.50
CA ARG A 180 -5.18 -1.60 -3.21
C ARG A 180 -6.09 -2.74 -2.82
N VAL A 181 -6.71 -3.38 -3.81
CA VAL A 181 -7.51 -4.58 -3.60
C VAL A 181 -6.87 -5.73 -4.37
N VAL A 182 -6.72 -6.86 -3.71
CA VAL A 182 -6.08 -8.04 -4.27
C VAL A 182 -7.03 -9.21 -4.11
N LEU A 183 -7.40 -9.85 -5.22
CA LEU A 183 -8.20 -11.06 -5.22
C LEU A 183 -7.28 -12.28 -5.12
N TYR A 184 -7.65 -13.23 -4.30
CA TYR A 184 -6.96 -14.52 -4.11
C TYR A 184 -7.89 -15.70 -4.37
N ASP A 185 -7.31 -16.76 -4.88
CA ASP A 185 -7.92 -18.10 -4.93
C ASP A 185 -7.03 -19.10 -4.14
N ASP A 186 -7.32 -20.39 -4.24
CA ASP A 186 -6.57 -21.46 -3.59
C ASP A 186 -5.11 -21.63 -4.12
N GLN A 187 -4.77 -20.97 -5.22
CA GLN A 187 -3.43 -20.98 -5.84
C GLN A 187 -2.63 -19.70 -5.53
N GLY A 188 -3.25 -18.69 -4.93
CA GLY A 188 -2.61 -17.42 -4.58
C GLY A 188 -3.32 -16.20 -5.19
N SER A 189 -2.57 -15.12 -5.41
CA SER A 189 -3.14 -13.88 -5.94
C SER A 189 -3.56 -14.03 -7.41
N VAL A 190 -4.80 -13.66 -7.70
CA VAL A 190 -5.38 -13.68 -9.05
C VAL A 190 -5.17 -12.34 -9.75
N VAL A 191 -5.49 -11.25 -9.08
CA VAL A 191 -5.37 -9.89 -9.62
C VAL A 191 -5.20 -8.88 -8.49
N SER A 192 -4.45 -7.82 -8.77
CA SER A 192 -4.29 -6.66 -7.89
C SER A 192 -4.73 -5.39 -8.62
N GLN A 193 -5.62 -4.61 -8.01
CA GLN A 193 -6.16 -3.38 -8.57
C GLN A 193 -5.99 -2.21 -7.61
N LEU A 194 -5.89 -1.01 -8.17
CA LEU A 194 -5.96 0.24 -7.42
C LEU A 194 -7.32 0.88 -7.69
N VAL A 195 -8.10 1.04 -6.63
CA VAL A 195 -9.44 1.64 -6.67
C VAL A 195 -9.35 3.04 -6.09
N GLU A 196 -9.74 4.05 -6.87
CA GLU A 196 -9.69 5.44 -6.47
C GLU A 196 -11.11 6.00 -6.35
N GLY A 197 -11.39 6.70 -5.24
CA GLY A 197 -12.68 7.36 -5.01
C GLY A 197 -13.87 6.43 -4.73
N SER A 198 -13.63 5.14 -4.56
CA SER A 198 -14.65 4.14 -4.28
C SER A 198 -14.25 3.21 -3.13
N THR A 199 -15.24 2.61 -2.48
CA THR A 199 -15.09 1.58 -1.46
C THR A 199 -15.71 0.25 -1.89
N GLU A 200 -15.80 0.02 -3.19
CA GLU A 200 -16.25 -1.23 -3.79
C GLU A 200 -15.52 -1.52 -5.10
N TYR A 201 -15.40 -2.80 -5.44
CA TYR A 201 -14.81 -3.26 -6.69
C TYR A 201 -15.43 -4.59 -7.14
N ASP A 202 -15.82 -4.69 -8.41
CA ASP A 202 -16.36 -5.92 -8.98
C ASP A 202 -15.25 -6.82 -9.52
N PHE A 203 -15.09 -7.98 -8.89
CA PHE A 203 -14.14 -9.01 -9.29
C PHE A 203 -14.72 -10.04 -10.26
N SER A 204 -15.98 -9.91 -10.69
CA SER A 204 -16.63 -10.91 -11.58
C SER A 204 -15.81 -11.28 -12.81
N PRO A 205 -15.08 -10.36 -13.49
CA PRO A 205 -14.25 -10.71 -14.65
C PRO A 205 -13.08 -11.64 -14.32
N PHE A 206 -12.66 -11.69 -13.06
CA PHE A 206 -11.49 -12.44 -12.59
C PHE A 206 -11.86 -13.73 -11.86
N MET A 207 -13.10 -13.84 -11.37
CA MET A 207 -13.62 -15.00 -10.66
C MET A 207 -14.18 -16.03 -11.66
N THR A 208 -13.31 -16.58 -12.51
CA THR A 208 -13.70 -17.40 -13.66
C THR A 208 -13.66 -18.91 -13.42
N LYS A 209 -13.08 -19.36 -12.31
CA LYS A 209 -12.92 -20.79 -12.01
C LYS A 209 -14.13 -21.31 -11.24
N GLU A 210 -14.70 -22.39 -11.74
CA GLU A 210 -15.84 -23.07 -11.13
C GLU A 210 -15.43 -23.81 -9.85
N GLY A 211 -16.24 -23.71 -8.80
CA GLY A 211 -16.01 -24.41 -7.53
C GLY A 211 -14.87 -23.90 -6.67
N VAL A 212 -14.20 -22.81 -7.08
CA VAL A 212 -13.10 -22.21 -6.34
C VAL A 212 -13.61 -21.15 -5.35
N GLN A 213 -13.06 -21.18 -4.16
CA GLN A 213 -13.31 -20.16 -3.14
C GLN A 213 -12.36 -18.99 -3.35
N TYR A 214 -12.91 -17.78 -3.31
CA TYR A 214 -12.12 -16.54 -3.42
C TYR A 214 -12.23 -15.73 -2.13
N TYR A 215 -11.17 -15.00 -1.81
CA TYR A 215 -11.20 -13.92 -0.84
C TYR A 215 -10.44 -12.72 -1.41
N PHE A 216 -10.63 -11.56 -0.84
CA PHE A 216 -9.83 -10.40 -1.23
C PHE A 216 -9.21 -9.76 0.00
N GLU A 217 -8.11 -9.05 -0.24
CA GLU A 217 -7.49 -8.15 0.72
C GLU A 217 -7.67 -6.72 0.23
N VAL A 218 -7.91 -5.82 1.16
CA VAL A 218 -7.98 -4.38 0.89
C VAL A 218 -7.04 -3.63 1.81
N GLN A 219 -6.26 -2.72 1.23
CA GLN A 219 -5.28 -1.90 1.90
C GLN A 219 -5.50 -0.44 1.51
N ALA A 220 -5.61 0.45 2.49
CA ALA A 220 -5.63 1.90 2.26
C ALA A 220 -4.25 2.38 1.80
N ILE A 221 -4.18 3.13 0.70
CA ILE A 221 -2.93 3.58 0.09
C ILE A 221 -2.77 5.09 0.25
N ALA A 222 -1.63 5.50 0.77
CA ALA A 222 -1.27 6.91 0.95
C ALA A 222 -0.83 7.55 -0.37
N ARG A 223 -1.78 8.07 -1.17
CA ARG A 223 -1.52 8.64 -2.49
C ARG A 223 -1.91 10.10 -2.66
N ASN A 224 -2.38 10.76 -1.63
CA ASN A 224 -2.99 12.07 -1.76
C ASN A 224 -1.98 13.22 -1.58
N GLY A 225 -1.43 13.74 -2.68
CA GLY A 225 -0.66 14.98 -2.71
C GLY A 225 0.51 15.03 -1.71
N ASN A 226 0.61 16.10 -0.94
CA ASN A 226 1.68 16.30 0.05
C ASN A 226 1.67 15.29 1.23
N GLN A 227 0.60 14.52 1.38
CA GLN A 227 0.53 13.47 2.41
C GLN A 227 1.41 12.26 2.08
N GLN A 228 1.76 12.06 0.80
CA GLN A 228 2.64 10.95 0.38
C GLN A 228 4.02 11.00 1.03
N ASP A 229 4.48 12.20 1.43
CA ASP A 229 5.82 12.37 1.96
C ASP A 229 5.96 11.90 3.41
N TYR A 230 4.84 11.77 4.15
CA TYR A 230 4.86 11.42 5.56
C TYR A 230 3.77 10.43 6.00
N LEU A 231 2.87 10.06 5.09
CA LEU A 231 1.78 9.13 5.38
C LEU A 231 2.09 7.78 4.73
N GLU A 232 2.12 6.73 5.54
CA GLU A 232 2.34 5.36 5.10
C GLU A 232 1.03 4.65 4.78
N ASP A 233 1.10 3.61 3.96
CA ASP A 233 -0.03 2.78 3.63
C ASP A 233 -0.54 2.07 4.91
N GLY A 234 -1.86 1.87 5.00
CA GLY A 234 -2.48 1.14 6.10
C GLY A 234 -2.20 -0.36 6.04
N GLU A 235 -2.62 -1.09 7.07
CA GLU A 235 -2.57 -2.54 7.04
C GLU A 235 -3.64 -3.12 6.11
N ALA A 236 -3.35 -4.29 5.54
CA ALA A 236 -4.28 -5.01 4.69
C ALA A 236 -5.28 -5.81 5.53
N VAL A 237 -6.55 -5.73 5.19
CA VAL A 237 -7.64 -6.50 5.83
C VAL A 237 -8.21 -7.49 4.84
N SER A 238 -8.29 -8.75 5.26
CA SER A 238 -8.85 -9.83 4.44
C SER A 238 -10.36 -9.94 4.63
N SER A 239 -11.07 -10.18 3.54
CA SER A 239 -12.46 -10.61 3.59
C SER A 239 -12.57 -12.08 4.03
N LEU A 240 -13.78 -12.49 4.44
CA LEU A 240 -14.10 -13.90 4.49
C LEU A 240 -14.10 -14.47 3.07
N THR A 241 -13.94 -15.79 2.95
CA THR A 241 -14.04 -16.46 1.67
C THR A 241 -15.46 -16.35 1.09
N SER A 242 -15.52 -16.12 -0.21
CA SER A 242 -16.74 -16.16 -0.97
C SER A 242 -16.73 -17.37 -1.91
N GLY A 243 -17.74 -18.18 -1.84
CA GLY A 243 -18.05 -19.20 -2.85
C GLY A 243 -18.66 -18.61 -4.14
N ALA A 244 -18.40 -17.35 -4.41
CA ALA A 244 -19.11 -16.55 -5.42
C ALA A 244 -18.90 -17.02 -6.85
N ASN A 245 -17.96 -17.88 -7.12
CA ASN A 245 -17.88 -18.51 -8.42
C ASN A 245 -18.21 -20.00 -8.45
N THR A 246 -19.01 -20.42 -7.54
CA THR A 246 -20.02 -21.37 -8.03
C THR A 246 -20.72 -20.67 -9.20
N PRO A 247 -20.91 -21.31 -10.36
CA PRO A 247 -21.64 -20.75 -11.51
C PRO A 247 -23.08 -20.38 -11.15
N GLY A 248 -23.31 -19.96 -9.93
CA GLY A 248 -24.60 -19.87 -9.34
C GLY A 248 -25.20 -21.28 -9.26
N ILE A 249 -26.48 -21.33 -9.23
CA ILE A 249 -27.21 -22.59 -9.24
C ILE A 249 -26.99 -23.23 -10.60
N THR A 250 -26.36 -24.40 -10.61
CA THR A 250 -26.22 -25.24 -11.82
C THR A 250 -27.27 -26.32 -11.88
N ASP A 251 -27.84 -26.65 -10.72
CA ASP A 251 -28.73 -27.76 -10.50
C ASP A 251 -30.17 -27.28 -10.40
N GLY A 252 -30.90 -27.41 -11.47
CA GLY A 252 -32.26 -26.96 -11.63
C GLY A 252 -32.65 -26.85 -13.08
N THR A 253 -33.91 -26.58 -13.34
CA THR A 253 -34.48 -26.52 -14.69
C THR A 253 -35.24 -25.25 -14.95
N TRP A 254 -35.05 -24.69 -16.14
CA TRP A 254 -35.87 -23.63 -16.67
C TRP A 254 -37.14 -24.16 -17.28
N GLY A 255 -38.29 -23.59 -16.90
CA GLY A 255 -39.56 -23.81 -17.53
C GLY A 255 -40.09 -22.52 -18.18
N ASP A 256 -40.64 -22.64 -19.40
CA ASP A 256 -41.26 -21.51 -20.10
C ASP A 256 -42.79 -21.61 -19.90
N TYR A 257 -43.39 -20.54 -19.41
CA TYR A 257 -44.80 -20.40 -19.11
C TYR A 257 -45.36 -19.19 -19.85
N GLN A 258 -46.68 -19.06 -19.89
CA GLN A 258 -47.31 -17.92 -20.54
C GLN A 258 -46.97 -16.60 -19.85
N GLU A 259 -46.76 -16.62 -18.54
CA GLU A 259 -46.44 -15.48 -17.68
C GLU A 259 -44.94 -15.14 -17.66
N GLY A 260 -44.05 -15.99 -18.22
CA GLY A 260 -42.62 -15.83 -18.24
C GLY A 260 -41.83 -17.09 -17.95
N ARG A 261 -40.54 -16.97 -17.79
CA ARG A 261 -39.64 -18.07 -17.45
C ARG A 261 -39.50 -18.24 -15.94
N ARG A 262 -39.47 -19.48 -15.49
CA ARG A 262 -39.30 -19.87 -14.10
C ARG A 262 -38.14 -20.83 -13.94
N PHE A 263 -37.32 -20.63 -12.89
CA PHE A 263 -36.31 -21.59 -12.53
C PHE A 263 -36.75 -22.40 -11.32
N THR A 264 -36.72 -23.72 -11.46
CA THR A 264 -37.07 -24.68 -10.42
C THR A 264 -35.80 -25.41 -9.98
N TYR A 265 -35.51 -25.37 -8.68
CA TYR A 265 -34.39 -26.08 -8.07
C TYR A 265 -34.62 -27.59 -8.06
N GLU A 266 -33.55 -28.37 -7.78
CA GLU A 266 -33.67 -29.85 -7.67
C GLU A 266 -34.68 -30.31 -6.59
N ASP A 267 -34.85 -29.52 -5.53
CA ASP A 267 -35.81 -29.81 -4.46
C ASP A 267 -37.29 -29.52 -4.84
N GLY A 268 -37.49 -29.04 -6.06
CA GLY A 268 -38.81 -28.70 -6.59
C GLY A 268 -39.34 -27.32 -6.19
N THR A 269 -38.56 -26.54 -5.40
CA THR A 269 -38.92 -25.14 -5.11
C THR A 269 -38.49 -24.22 -6.25
N ALA A 270 -38.98 -22.97 -6.26
CA ALA A 270 -38.61 -21.99 -7.29
C ALA A 270 -38.07 -20.69 -6.66
N ALA A 271 -37.19 -20.03 -7.39
CA ALA A 271 -36.75 -18.66 -7.02
C ALA A 271 -37.96 -17.71 -7.10
N ALA A 272 -38.13 -16.85 -6.08
CA ALA A 272 -39.18 -15.83 -6.05
C ALA A 272 -38.73 -14.64 -5.21
N ASP A 273 -39.05 -13.40 -5.66
CA ASP A 273 -38.78 -12.12 -5.01
C ASP A 273 -37.31 -11.92 -4.60
N ARG A 274 -36.40 -12.31 -5.51
CA ARG A 274 -34.96 -12.20 -5.24
C ARG A 274 -34.09 -12.27 -6.48
N TRP A 275 -32.86 -11.84 -6.31
CA TRP A 275 -31.79 -12.10 -7.25
C TRP A 275 -31.28 -13.53 -7.14
N GLU A 276 -31.02 -14.15 -8.28
CA GLU A 276 -30.32 -15.43 -8.36
C GLU A 276 -29.30 -15.41 -9.49
N ARG A 277 -28.15 -15.99 -9.23
CA ARG A 277 -27.14 -16.25 -10.25
C ARG A 277 -27.30 -17.69 -10.74
N ILE A 278 -27.69 -17.87 -12.00
CA ILE A 278 -27.92 -19.17 -12.61
C ILE A 278 -26.99 -19.32 -13.81
N MET A 279 -26.17 -20.37 -13.80
CA MET A 279 -25.19 -20.65 -14.86
C MET A 279 -24.32 -19.39 -15.23
N GLY A 280 -23.89 -18.65 -14.21
CA GLY A 280 -23.03 -17.47 -14.37
C GLY A 280 -23.73 -16.17 -14.75
N LYS A 281 -25.03 -16.16 -15.02
CA LYS A 281 -25.82 -14.97 -15.32
C LYS A 281 -26.74 -14.59 -14.17
N TRP A 282 -26.94 -13.28 -13.95
CA TRP A 282 -27.85 -12.78 -12.95
C TRP A 282 -29.27 -12.67 -13.50
N TYR A 283 -30.25 -13.07 -12.66
CA TYR A 283 -31.69 -12.99 -12.91
C TYR A 283 -32.37 -12.41 -11.69
N TYR A 284 -33.42 -11.63 -11.87
CA TYR A 284 -34.32 -11.26 -10.80
C TYR A 284 -35.67 -11.94 -11.00
N PHE A 285 -36.18 -12.57 -9.96
CA PHE A 285 -37.48 -13.22 -9.95
C PHE A 285 -38.50 -12.37 -9.22
N ASN A 286 -39.65 -12.15 -9.84
CA ASN A 286 -40.76 -11.47 -9.19
C ASN A 286 -41.36 -12.32 -8.06
N PRO A 287 -42.32 -11.79 -7.25
CA PRO A 287 -42.93 -12.55 -6.16
C PRO A 287 -43.66 -13.82 -6.62
N GLU A 288 -44.13 -13.85 -7.87
CA GLU A 288 -44.78 -14.99 -8.48
C GLU A 288 -43.79 -16.08 -8.96
N GLY A 289 -42.47 -15.78 -8.91
CA GLY A 289 -41.39 -16.69 -9.26
C GLY A 289 -41.01 -16.70 -10.74
N TYR A 290 -41.36 -15.66 -11.50
CA TYR A 290 -40.97 -15.51 -12.90
C TYR A 290 -39.78 -14.55 -13.04
N ALA A 291 -38.82 -14.91 -13.88
CA ALA A 291 -37.72 -14.03 -14.24
C ALA A 291 -38.26 -12.78 -14.98
N VAL A 292 -37.91 -11.60 -14.49
CA VAL A 292 -38.34 -10.35 -15.11
C VAL A 292 -37.53 -10.05 -16.37
N THR A 293 -38.11 -9.29 -17.30
CA THR A 293 -37.50 -8.88 -18.57
C THR A 293 -37.66 -7.36 -18.80
N GLY A 294 -36.84 -6.78 -19.66
CA GLY A 294 -36.85 -5.34 -19.92
C GLY A 294 -36.31 -4.54 -18.74
N TRP A 295 -36.69 -3.26 -18.67
CA TRP A 295 -36.28 -2.36 -17.58
C TRP A 295 -37.10 -2.63 -16.30
N ASN A 296 -36.41 -2.87 -15.22
CA ASN A 296 -37.01 -3.08 -13.90
C ASN A 296 -36.29 -2.24 -12.84
N GLN A 297 -37.06 -1.57 -11.98
CA GLN A 297 -36.55 -0.87 -10.83
C GLN A 297 -36.57 -1.79 -9.61
N ILE A 298 -35.38 -2.21 -9.16
CA ILE A 298 -35.21 -3.11 -8.02
C ILE A 298 -34.43 -2.35 -6.96
N GLN A 299 -35.00 -2.20 -5.76
CA GLN A 299 -34.38 -1.45 -4.64
C GLN A 299 -33.87 -0.05 -5.05
N ASN A 300 -34.69 0.72 -5.77
CA ASN A 300 -34.40 2.06 -6.29
C ASN A 300 -33.34 2.16 -7.42
N THR A 301 -32.80 1.06 -7.90
CA THR A 301 -31.85 1.03 -9.01
C THR A 301 -32.49 0.40 -10.23
N TRP A 302 -32.27 1.01 -11.41
CA TRP A 302 -32.77 0.49 -12.68
C TRP A 302 -31.79 -0.52 -13.27
N TYR A 303 -32.34 -1.70 -13.68
CA TYR A 303 -31.62 -2.77 -14.36
C TYR A 303 -32.34 -3.15 -15.65
N TYR A 304 -31.57 -3.55 -16.66
CA TYR A 304 -32.12 -4.09 -17.88
C TYR A 304 -31.93 -5.60 -17.95
N MET A 305 -33.03 -6.31 -18.16
CA MET A 305 -33.05 -7.79 -18.34
C MET A 305 -33.32 -8.11 -19.79
N TYR A 306 -32.49 -8.97 -20.40
CA TYR A 306 -32.71 -9.45 -21.74
C TYR A 306 -34.00 -10.31 -21.84
N GLU A 307 -34.39 -10.70 -23.07
CA GLU A 307 -35.56 -11.56 -23.30
C GLU A 307 -35.43 -12.93 -22.60
N ASP A 308 -34.23 -13.43 -22.40
CA ASP A 308 -33.95 -14.65 -21.64
C ASP A 308 -34.00 -14.46 -20.11
N GLY A 309 -34.27 -13.25 -19.65
CA GLY A 309 -34.28 -12.84 -18.24
C GLY A 309 -32.92 -12.52 -17.66
N ALA A 310 -31.82 -12.69 -18.40
CA ALA A 310 -30.48 -12.39 -17.91
C ALA A 310 -30.25 -10.88 -17.80
N MET A 311 -29.58 -10.42 -16.72
CA MET A 311 -29.24 -9.03 -16.50
C MET A 311 -28.15 -8.59 -17.48
N ALA A 312 -28.32 -7.43 -18.08
CA ALA A 312 -27.27 -6.72 -18.82
C ALA A 312 -26.29 -6.08 -17.82
N ALA A 313 -24.99 -6.23 -18.04
CA ALA A 313 -23.93 -5.63 -17.21
C ALA A 313 -22.75 -5.21 -18.07
N GLY A 314 -22.19 -4.01 -17.80
CA GLY A 314 -21.03 -3.48 -18.52
C GLY A 314 -21.25 -3.21 -20.00
N VAL A 315 -22.48 -2.98 -20.45
CA VAL A 315 -22.86 -2.88 -21.88
C VAL A 315 -23.80 -1.72 -22.15
N THR A 316 -23.96 -1.43 -23.45
CA THR A 316 -25.09 -0.61 -23.92
C THR A 316 -26.27 -1.53 -24.23
N THR A 317 -27.43 -1.24 -23.64
CA THR A 317 -28.66 -1.99 -23.84
C THR A 317 -29.18 -1.85 -25.28
N PRO A 318 -30.06 -2.73 -25.76
CA PRO A 318 -30.59 -2.65 -27.14
C PRO A 318 -31.32 -1.35 -27.47
N ASP A 319 -31.84 -0.65 -26.48
CA ASP A 319 -32.51 0.66 -26.59
C ASP A 319 -31.58 1.86 -26.35
N GLY A 320 -30.27 1.61 -26.22
CA GLY A 320 -29.21 2.62 -26.28
C GLY A 320 -28.79 3.22 -24.95
N PHE A 321 -29.23 2.69 -23.83
CA PHE A 321 -28.79 3.13 -22.50
C PHE A 321 -27.55 2.35 -22.03
N GLN A 322 -26.74 2.96 -21.18
CA GLN A 322 -25.57 2.30 -20.60
C GLN A 322 -25.90 1.75 -19.21
N VAL A 323 -25.45 0.54 -18.95
CA VAL A 323 -25.44 -0.08 -17.62
C VAL A 323 -23.99 -0.37 -17.23
N ASP A 324 -23.67 -0.15 -15.97
CA ASP A 324 -22.33 -0.45 -15.40
C ASP A 324 -22.11 -1.95 -15.21
N ASP A 325 -20.95 -2.33 -14.72
CA ASP A 325 -20.58 -3.73 -14.48
C ASP A 325 -21.46 -4.42 -13.42
N SER A 326 -22.14 -3.65 -12.57
CA SER A 326 -23.17 -4.18 -11.63
C SER A 326 -24.56 -4.34 -12.26
N GLY A 327 -24.70 -3.92 -13.52
CA GLY A 327 -25.97 -3.88 -14.23
C GLY A 327 -26.82 -2.64 -13.94
N ALA A 328 -26.35 -1.73 -13.12
CA ALA A 328 -27.07 -0.51 -12.78
C ALA A 328 -27.04 0.51 -13.95
N TRP A 329 -28.19 1.13 -14.23
CA TRP A 329 -28.27 2.18 -15.25
C TRP A 329 -27.43 3.40 -14.88
N ILE A 330 -26.60 3.85 -15.83
CA ILE A 330 -25.79 5.05 -15.73
C ILE A 330 -26.56 6.24 -16.35
N HIS A 331 -26.74 7.31 -15.58
CA HIS A 331 -27.45 8.53 -16.00
C HIS A 331 -26.54 9.47 -16.78
#